data_dcad7533f8a5a04cbcbefc5bd17339aa
#
_entry.id   dcad7533f8a5a04cbcbefc5bd17339aa
#
_cell.length_a   1.000
_cell.length_b   1.000
_cell.length_c   1.000
_cell.angle_alpha   90.00
_cell.angle_beta   90.00
_cell.angle_gamma   90.00
#
_symmetry.space_group_name_H-M   'P 1'
#
loop_
_entity.id
_entity.type
_entity.pdbx_description
1 polymer ?
#
loop_
_entity_poly.entity_id
_entity_poly.type
_entity_poly.pdbx_seq_one_letter_code
_entity_poly.pdbx_strand_id
1 'polypeptide(L)'
;MKRIVMIAAVGILMLPSPGNASPLADRVLKGKAISSDNMKGNCLACHAIQGAEMPGNLGPPLLQMKLRYPKRKVLHDQIWDATKKNPQSIMPPFGKHGILTDEEVNLVVDYMYSL
;
A
#
# COMPACT_ATOMS: atom_id res chain seq x y z
N MET A 1 -47.56 -16.34 -51.41
CA MET A 1 -47.20 -16.79 -50.05
C MET A 1 -45.86 -16.18 -49.74
N LYS A 2 -45.85 -15.12 -48.91
CA LYS A 2 -44.60 -14.44 -48.49
C LYS A 2 -44.11 -15.09 -47.17
N ARG A 3 -42.94 -15.74 -47.17
CA ARG A 3 -42.33 -16.30 -45.98
C ARG A 3 -41.58 -15.17 -45.23
N ILE A 4 -42.04 -14.82 -44.05
CA ILE A 4 -41.38 -13.88 -43.16
C ILE A 4 -40.30 -14.67 -42.40
N VAL A 5 -39.02 -14.35 -42.64
CA VAL A 5 -37.91 -14.90 -41.88
C VAL A 5 -37.70 -13.98 -40.69
N MET A 6 -38.05 -14.44 -39.49
CA MET A 6 -37.67 -13.79 -38.22
C MET A 6 -36.21 -14.06 -37.92
N ILE A 7 -35.39 -13.03 -37.97
CA ILE A 7 -34.01 -13.08 -37.50
C ILE A 7 -34.04 -12.77 -35.98
N ALA A 8 -33.82 -13.78 -35.16
CA ALA A 8 -33.64 -13.61 -33.72
C ALA A 8 -32.26 -13.01 -33.47
N ALA A 9 -32.19 -11.77 -33.03
CA ALA A 9 -30.97 -11.14 -32.59
C ALA A 9 -30.62 -11.71 -31.20
N VAL A 10 -29.60 -12.56 -31.16
CA VAL A 10 -28.99 -13.03 -29.89
C VAL A 10 -28.12 -11.91 -29.33
N GLY A 11 -28.65 -11.20 -28.34
CA GLY A 11 -27.87 -10.22 -27.59
C GLY A 11 -26.85 -10.94 -26.69
N ILE A 12 -25.57 -10.81 -27.06
CA ILE A 12 -24.48 -11.29 -26.22
C ILE A 12 -24.35 -10.31 -25.02
N LEU A 13 -24.82 -10.75 -23.86
CA LEU A 13 -24.63 -10.04 -22.59
C LEU A 13 -23.14 -10.13 -22.22
N MET A 14 -22.37 -9.08 -22.51
CA MET A 14 -20.99 -8.99 -22.04
C MET A 14 -21.00 -8.79 -20.52
N LEU A 15 -20.68 -9.84 -19.78
CA LEU A 15 -20.37 -9.74 -18.36
C LEU A 15 -19.06 -8.96 -18.21
N PRO A 16 -18.98 -7.98 -17.27
CA PRO A 16 -17.73 -7.30 -17.01
C PRO A 16 -16.71 -8.32 -16.49
N SER A 17 -15.58 -8.44 -17.18
CA SER A 17 -14.44 -9.24 -16.69
C SER A 17 -13.98 -8.67 -15.35
N PRO A 18 -13.63 -9.52 -14.35
CA PRO A 18 -13.01 -9.05 -13.14
C PRO A 18 -11.72 -8.31 -13.54
N GLY A 19 -11.70 -6.99 -13.31
CA GLY A 19 -10.56 -6.15 -13.66
C GLY A 19 -9.32 -6.65 -12.94
N ASN A 20 -8.32 -7.08 -13.70
CA ASN A 20 -7.00 -7.37 -13.15
C ASN A 20 -6.45 -6.08 -12.55
N ALA A 21 -6.29 -6.03 -11.23
CA ALA A 21 -5.58 -4.95 -10.57
C ALA A 21 -4.20 -4.78 -11.23
N SER A 22 -3.76 -3.53 -11.45
CA SER A 22 -2.42 -3.31 -11.99
C SER A 22 -1.37 -3.88 -11.01
N PRO A 23 -0.19 -4.32 -11.49
CA PRO A 23 0.87 -4.83 -10.61
C PRO A 23 1.21 -3.86 -9.46
N LEU A 24 1.14 -2.56 -9.71
CA LEU A 24 1.35 -1.54 -8.67
C LEU A 24 0.20 -1.52 -7.65
N ALA A 25 -1.05 -1.63 -8.08
CA ALA A 25 -2.20 -1.67 -7.17
C ALA A 25 -2.13 -2.87 -6.23
N ASP A 26 -1.72 -4.04 -6.73
CA ASP A 26 -1.49 -5.23 -5.91
C ASP A 26 -0.39 -5.01 -4.86
N ARG A 27 0.73 -4.39 -5.25
CA ARG A 27 1.82 -4.04 -4.33
C ARG A 27 1.37 -3.06 -3.25
N VAL A 28 0.60 -2.04 -3.60
CA VAL A 28 0.03 -1.07 -2.65
C VAL A 28 -0.88 -1.76 -1.64
N LEU A 29 -1.74 -2.68 -2.08
CA LEU A 29 -2.61 -3.45 -1.18
C LEU A 29 -1.82 -4.34 -0.21
N LYS A 30 -0.78 -5.02 -0.70
CA LYS A 30 0.13 -5.81 0.14
C LYS A 30 0.87 -4.93 1.16
N GLY A 31 1.39 -3.79 0.74
CA GLY A 31 2.04 -2.82 1.62
C GLY A 31 1.09 -2.29 2.70
N LYS A 32 -0.17 -1.99 2.34
CA LYS A 32 -1.21 -1.61 3.29
C LYS A 32 -1.46 -2.71 4.32
N ALA A 33 -1.59 -3.95 3.89
CA ALA A 33 -1.80 -5.09 4.78
C ALA A 33 -0.64 -5.25 5.78
N ILE A 34 0.61 -5.18 5.31
CA ILE A 34 1.81 -5.24 6.16
C ILE A 34 1.83 -4.08 7.16
N SER A 35 1.48 -2.86 6.74
CA SER A 35 1.48 -1.67 7.58
C SER A 35 0.42 -1.73 8.69
N SER A 36 -0.67 -2.45 8.47
CA SER A 36 -1.78 -2.61 9.42
C SER A 36 -1.65 -3.86 10.29
N ASP A 37 -0.75 -4.78 9.96
CA ASP A 37 -0.56 -6.02 10.70
C ASP A 37 0.20 -5.76 12.01
N ASN A 38 -0.44 -6.06 13.14
CA ASN A 38 0.12 -5.88 14.48
C ASN A 38 1.38 -6.73 14.74
N MET A 39 1.55 -7.81 14.00
CA MET A 39 2.71 -8.70 14.11
C MET A 39 3.84 -8.33 13.14
N LYS A 40 3.62 -7.30 12.30
CA LYS A 40 4.58 -6.82 11.29
C LYS A 40 4.85 -5.33 11.43
N GLY A 41 4.33 -4.51 10.51
CA GLY A 41 4.59 -3.08 10.49
C GLY A 41 3.95 -2.33 11.66
N ASN A 42 2.69 -2.60 11.92
CA ASN A 42 1.90 -1.94 12.96
C ASN A 42 2.06 -0.41 12.96
N CYS A 43 2.12 0.18 11.76
CA CYS A 43 2.46 1.60 11.58
C CYS A 43 1.44 2.53 12.24
N LEU A 44 0.16 2.10 12.29
CA LEU A 44 -0.94 2.85 12.89
C LEU A 44 -0.84 3.00 14.41
N ALA A 45 -0.03 2.17 15.08
CA ALA A 45 0.24 2.32 16.50
C ALA A 45 0.90 3.66 16.83
N CYS A 46 1.64 4.24 15.88
CA CYS A 46 2.40 5.47 16.07
C CYS A 46 2.02 6.58 15.09
N HIS A 47 1.56 6.26 13.89
CA HIS A 47 1.31 7.21 12.80
C HIS A 47 -0.17 7.35 12.49
N ALA A 48 -0.60 8.60 12.23
CA ALA A 48 -1.89 8.86 11.63
C ALA A 48 -1.84 8.63 10.11
N ILE A 49 -2.81 7.88 9.60
CA ILE A 49 -3.07 7.68 8.16
C ILE A 49 -4.53 8.04 7.91
N GLN A 50 -4.80 8.77 6.83
CA GLN A 50 -6.15 9.20 6.48
C GLN A 50 -7.10 8.00 6.35
N GLY A 51 -8.25 8.07 6.99
CA GLY A 51 -9.27 7.01 6.96
C GLY A 51 -8.99 5.83 7.88
N ALA A 52 -7.92 5.87 8.69
CA ALA A 52 -7.65 4.84 9.71
C ALA A 52 -8.45 5.12 10.98
N GLU A 53 -8.95 4.03 11.60
CA GLU A 53 -9.57 4.10 12.92
C GLU A 53 -8.49 4.12 14.01
N MET A 54 -8.66 4.98 15.01
CA MET A 54 -7.77 5.12 16.18
C MET A 54 -6.27 5.20 15.83
N PRO A 55 -5.85 6.17 15.01
CA PRO A 55 -4.44 6.32 14.66
C PRO A 55 -3.61 6.79 15.86
N GLY A 56 -2.35 6.35 15.92
CA GLY A 56 -1.37 6.85 16.88
C GLY A 56 -0.92 8.29 16.58
N ASN A 57 -0.24 8.90 17.53
CA ASN A 57 0.28 10.27 17.44
C ASN A 57 1.74 10.41 17.86
N LEU A 58 2.44 9.30 18.09
CA LEU A 58 3.86 9.31 18.45
C LEU A 58 4.78 9.65 17.29
N GLY A 59 4.36 9.30 16.06
CA GLY A 59 5.05 9.64 14.83
C GLY A 59 4.31 10.72 14.04
N PRO A 60 4.96 11.34 13.05
CA PRO A 60 4.30 12.31 12.17
C PRO A 60 3.20 11.65 11.32
N PRO A 61 2.13 12.38 10.96
CA PRO A 61 1.13 11.87 10.03
C PRO A 61 1.75 11.42 8.70
N LEU A 62 1.29 10.28 8.18
CA LEU A 62 1.73 9.74 6.90
C LEU A 62 0.80 10.27 5.80
N LEU A 63 1.20 11.34 5.18
CA LEU A 63 0.47 11.99 4.09
C LEU A 63 1.47 12.65 3.12
N GLN A 64 1.11 12.73 1.84
CA GLN A 64 1.94 13.29 0.79
C GLN A 64 3.37 12.72 0.78
N MET A 65 3.50 11.43 1.03
CA MET A 65 4.78 10.80 1.29
C MET A 65 5.72 10.88 0.09
N LYS A 66 5.19 10.82 -1.13
CA LYS A 66 5.98 10.97 -2.35
C LYS A 66 6.59 12.37 -2.51
N LEU A 67 5.91 13.41 -2.04
CA LEU A 67 6.44 14.78 -2.03
C LEU A 67 7.50 14.97 -0.95
N ARG A 68 7.27 14.40 0.23
CA ARG A 68 8.21 14.49 1.37
C ARG A 68 9.47 13.64 1.14
N TYR A 69 9.34 12.54 0.44
CA TYR A 69 10.41 11.60 0.13
C TYR A 69 10.45 11.33 -1.39
N PRO A 70 10.87 12.30 -2.21
CA PRO A 70 10.88 12.13 -3.67
C PRO A 70 11.81 11.00 -4.15
N LYS A 71 12.83 10.67 -3.36
CA LYS A 71 13.72 9.54 -3.63
C LYS A 71 13.26 8.32 -2.83
N ARG A 72 12.76 7.30 -3.53
CA ARG A 72 12.27 6.04 -2.96
C ARG A 72 13.24 5.43 -1.93
N LYS A 73 14.52 5.41 -2.26
CA LYS A 73 15.56 4.86 -1.38
C LYS A 73 15.61 5.57 -0.02
N VAL A 74 15.38 6.87 0.03
CA VAL A 74 15.41 7.63 1.30
C VAL A 74 14.28 7.21 2.22
N LEU A 75 13.09 6.96 1.68
CA LEU A 75 11.97 6.43 2.46
C LEU A 75 12.20 4.98 2.86
N HIS A 76 12.71 4.15 1.95
CA HIS A 76 13.09 2.79 2.27
C HIS A 76 14.09 2.74 3.45
N ASP A 77 15.17 3.51 3.37
CA ASP A 77 16.20 3.55 4.42
C ASP A 77 15.64 4.07 5.76
N GLN A 78 14.70 5.01 5.72
CA GLN A 78 14.02 5.51 6.93
C GLN A 78 13.19 4.43 7.62
N ILE A 79 12.51 3.57 6.86
CA ILE A 79 11.74 2.44 7.40
C ILE A 79 12.69 1.31 7.83
N TRP A 80 13.73 1.07 7.04
CA TRP A 80 14.72 0.05 7.33
C TRP A 80 15.42 0.25 8.67
N ASP A 81 15.93 1.47 8.89
CA ASP A 81 16.61 1.84 10.12
C ASP A 81 16.57 3.36 10.36
N ALA A 82 15.52 3.83 11.03
CA ALA A 82 15.37 5.24 11.36
C ALA A 82 16.48 5.76 12.31
N THR A 83 17.14 4.87 13.05
CA THR A 83 18.19 5.24 14.01
C THR A 83 19.45 5.77 13.34
N LYS A 84 19.64 5.51 12.03
CA LYS A 84 20.75 6.10 11.28
C LYS A 84 20.68 7.62 11.19
N LYS A 85 19.46 8.17 11.06
CA LYS A 85 19.25 9.63 11.02
C LYS A 85 19.03 10.22 12.40
N ASN A 86 18.31 9.51 13.24
CA ASN A 86 18.06 9.91 14.62
C ASN A 86 18.34 8.72 15.56
N PRO A 87 19.51 8.68 16.20
CA PRO A 87 19.87 7.59 17.12
C PRO A 87 18.89 7.40 18.28
N GLN A 88 18.08 8.41 18.61
CA GLN A 88 17.07 8.35 19.66
C GLN A 88 15.65 8.05 19.11
N SER A 89 15.55 7.66 17.84
CA SER A 89 14.26 7.30 17.25
C SER A 89 13.63 6.10 17.96
N ILE A 90 12.37 6.26 18.33
CA ILE A 90 11.54 5.16 18.87
C ILE A 90 10.91 4.31 17.77
N MET A 91 10.98 4.76 16.51
CA MET A 91 10.52 3.97 15.37
C MET A 91 11.37 2.71 15.27
N PRO A 92 10.76 1.50 15.28
CA PRO A 92 11.52 0.27 15.18
C PRO A 92 12.33 0.22 13.89
N PRO A 93 13.58 -0.27 13.92
CA PRO A 93 14.37 -0.49 12.71
C PRO A 93 13.92 -1.77 12.02
N PHE A 94 12.82 -1.70 11.29
CA PHE A 94 12.06 -2.84 10.76
C PHE A 94 12.90 -3.81 9.92
N GLY A 95 13.73 -3.28 9.04
CA GLY A 95 14.61 -4.12 8.23
C GLY A 95 15.81 -4.62 9.00
N LYS A 96 16.52 -3.73 9.71
CA LYS A 96 17.73 -4.06 10.45
C LYS A 96 17.50 -5.14 11.52
N HIS A 97 16.36 -5.13 12.19
CA HIS A 97 16.00 -6.12 13.20
C HIS A 97 15.23 -7.33 12.62
N GLY A 98 15.05 -7.42 11.30
CA GLY A 98 14.39 -8.54 10.66
C GLY A 98 12.88 -8.64 10.94
N ILE A 99 12.24 -7.56 11.37
CA ILE A 99 10.78 -7.48 11.55
C ILE A 99 10.09 -7.56 10.18
N LEU A 100 10.65 -6.86 9.20
CA LEU A 100 10.24 -6.89 7.80
C LEU A 100 11.43 -7.30 6.93
N THR A 101 11.16 -8.06 5.88
CA THR A 101 12.12 -8.33 4.82
C THR A 101 12.32 -7.10 3.95
N ASP A 102 13.38 -7.07 3.12
CA ASP A 102 13.60 -5.99 2.17
C ASP A 102 12.43 -5.81 1.19
N GLU A 103 11.87 -6.92 0.68
CA GLU A 103 10.69 -6.86 -0.18
C GLU A 103 9.46 -6.30 0.56
N GLU A 104 9.23 -6.68 1.80
CA GLU A 104 8.13 -6.15 2.60
C GLU A 104 8.30 -4.65 2.86
N VAL A 105 9.51 -4.16 3.13
CA VAL A 105 9.78 -2.72 3.23
C VAL A 105 9.50 -2.02 1.90
N ASN A 106 9.88 -2.62 0.76
CA ASN A 106 9.57 -2.08 -0.56
C ASN A 106 8.06 -2.03 -0.84
N LEU A 107 7.28 -3.03 -0.41
CA LEU A 107 5.82 -3.01 -0.51
C LEU A 107 5.21 -1.91 0.36
N VAL A 108 5.72 -1.72 1.58
CA VAL A 108 5.30 -0.61 2.46
C VAL A 108 5.60 0.74 1.83
N VAL A 109 6.77 0.91 1.17
CA VAL A 109 7.09 2.15 0.43
C VAL A 109 6.09 2.40 -0.70
N ASP A 110 5.66 1.36 -1.44
CA ASP A 110 4.64 1.50 -2.48
C ASP A 110 3.32 2.00 -1.89
N TYR A 111 2.91 1.46 -0.75
CA TYR A 111 1.73 1.93 -0.04
C TYR A 111 1.89 3.37 0.46
N MET A 112 3.02 3.72 1.08
CA MET A 112 3.30 5.09 1.54
C MET A 112 3.21 6.10 0.39
N TYR A 113 3.67 5.73 -0.79
CA TYR A 113 3.61 6.59 -1.98
C TYR A 113 2.20 6.80 -2.54
N SER A 114 1.23 6.02 -2.07
CA SER A 114 -0.19 6.20 -2.40
C SER A 114 -0.92 7.16 -1.44
N LEU A 115 -0.26 7.60 -0.37
CA LEU A 115 -0.81 8.48 0.67
C LEU A 115 -0.58 9.97 0.40
#